data_022ac14ec81ba573228b952f8eb1abe0
#
_entry.id   022ac14ec81ba573228b952f8eb1abe0
#
_cell.length_a   1.000
_cell.length_b   1.000
_cell.length_c   1.000
_cell.angle_alpha   90.00
_cell.angle_beta   90.00
_cell.angle_gamma   90.00
#
_symmetry.space_group_name_H-M   'P 1'
#
loop_
_entity.id
_entity.type
_entity.pdbx_description
1 polymer ?
#
loop_
_entity_poly.entity_id
_entity_poly.type
_entity_poly.pdbx_seq_one_letter_code
_entity_poly.pdbx_strand_id
1 'polypeptide(L)'
;MIIIIDEASAKLASFYYHDEIFKPQWKRAADMTSAPANYIWIVSNRQQKQIADALGIASVGEPQCGTRYAVESLAELDIEYLERVRRRYNHIPWDIGETDRCLIRELSLSDLPALYELYDKPGMTDFVEPLYDYETELEYQKAYIENMYGFYEYGMWLVFSRETGKLIGRAGLEHDELGYMIAPELWNQG
;
A
#
# COMPACT_ATOMS: atom_id res chain seq x y z
N MET A 1 8.78 10.65 3.40
CA MET A 1 7.80 10.60 4.51
C MET A 1 8.23 11.51 5.65
N ILE A 2 7.28 12.19 6.30
CA ILE A 2 7.52 13.02 7.49
C ILE A 2 6.68 12.45 8.63
N ILE A 3 7.31 12.12 9.75
CA ILE A 3 6.63 11.52 10.91
C ILE A 3 6.30 12.62 11.92
N ILE A 4 5.03 12.70 12.31
CA ILE A 4 4.57 13.54 13.42
C ILE A 4 4.46 12.65 14.65
N ILE A 5 5.03 13.07 15.76
CA ILE A 5 5.02 12.32 17.01
C ILE A 5 5.07 13.28 18.20
N ASP A 6 4.43 12.93 19.30
CA ASP A 6 4.61 13.66 20.55
C ASP A 6 5.90 13.25 21.28
N GLU A 7 6.28 14.05 22.27
CA GLU A 7 7.55 13.91 22.97
C GLU A 7 7.66 12.61 23.80
N ALA A 8 6.51 12.09 24.27
CA ALA A 8 6.47 10.86 25.05
C ALA A 8 6.62 9.64 24.13
N SER A 9 5.91 9.62 23.00
CA SER A 9 5.99 8.56 22.00
C SER A 9 7.32 8.54 21.24
N ALA A 10 7.95 9.71 21.07
CA ALA A 10 9.29 9.80 20.44
C ALA A 10 10.36 9.05 21.22
N LYS A 11 10.25 8.99 22.54
CA LYS A 11 11.19 8.22 23.38
C LYS A 11 11.08 6.70 23.16
N LEU A 12 9.87 6.21 22.85
CA LEU A 12 9.65 4.80 22.55
C LEU A 12 10.13 4.45 21.14
N ALA A 13 9.82 5.29 20.17
CA ALA A 13 10.19 5.08 18.76
C ALA A 13 11.70 5.22 18.50
N SER A 14 12.44 6.00 19.30
CA SER A 14 13.89 6.22 19.12
C SER A 14 14.75 4.98 19.27
N PHE A 15 14.25 3.90 19.85
CA PHE A 15 15.00 2.65 20.04
C PHE A 15 15.12 1.78 18.79
N TYR A 16 14.32 2.03 17.75
CA TYR A 16 14.27 1.18 16.55
C TYR A 16 14.96 1.77 15.32
N TYR A 17 15.51 2.97 15.39
CA TYR A 17 16.15 3.62 14.25
C TYR A 17 17.66 3.40 14.23
N HIS A 18 18.07 2.19 13.89
CA HIS A 18 19.48 1.87 13.67
C HIS A 18 19.94 1.95 12.20
N ASP A 19 19.02 2.19 11.25
CA ASP A 19 19.40 2.32 9.85
C ASP A 19 19.78 3.76 9.50
N GLU A 20 21.07 3.97 9.23
CA GLU A 20 21.62 5.27 8.79
C GLU A 20 21.10 5.70 7.39
N ILE A 21 20.44 4.83 6.65
CA ILE A 21 20.03 5.06 5.27
C ILE A 21 18.74 5.90 5.17
N PHE A 22 17.87 5.85 6.15
CA PHE A 22 16.64 6.61 6.17
C PHE A 22 16.51 7.44 7.43
N LYS A 23 16.68 8.77 7.32
CA LYS A 23 16.43 9.72 8.43
C LYS A 23 15.02 10.32 8.25
N PRO A 24 13.98 9.81 8.93
CA PRO A 24 12.68 10.43 8.90
C PRO A 24 12.79 11.85 9.48
N GLN A 25 12.10 12.79 8.86
CA GLN A 25 12.02 14.13 9.41
C GLN A 25 10.94 14.12 10.50
N TRP A 26 11.34 14.31 11.74
CA TRP A 26 10.45 14.47 12.89
C TRP A 26 9.94 15.91 12.94
N LYS A 27 8.63 16.10 13.03
CA LYS A 27 8.01 17.41 13.17
C LYS A 27 6.93 17.39 14.24
N ARG A 28 6.71 18.55 14.86
CA ARG A 28 5.53 18.78 15.67
C ARG A 28 4.36 19.11 14.74
N ALA A 29 3.14 18.78 15.14
CA ALA A 29 1.94 19.06 14.35
C ALA A 29 1.81 20.55 13.93
N ALA A 30 2.35 21.47 14.74
CA ALA A 30 2.35 22.90 14.45
C ALA A 30 3.29 23.33 13.29
N ASP A 31 4.24 22.48 12.90
CA ASP A 31 5.30 22.82 11.93
C ASP A 31 5.04 22.23 10.54
N MET A 32 3.80 21.92 10.21
CA MET A 32 3.43 21.31 8.92
C MET A 32 3.59 22.31 7.77
N THR A 33 4.48 21.98 6.84
CA THR A 33 4.79 22.81 5.66
C THR A 33 4.62 22.10 4.32
N SER A 34 4.30 20.80 4.34
CA SER A 34 4.13 19.95 3.15
C SER A 34 2.66 19.53 2.98
N ALA A 35 2.33 18.92 1.84
CA ALA A 35 1.00 18.34 1.63
C ALA A 35 0.69 17.23 2.66
N PRO A 36 -0.57 17.07 3.10
CA PRO A 36 -0.96 16.05 4.09
C PRO A 36 -0.49 14.64 3.74
N ALA A 37 -0.51 14.26 2.47
CA ALA A 37 -0.06 12.95 1.99
C ALA A 37 1.42 12.63 2.27
N ASN A 38 2.24 13.62 2.61
CA ASN A 38 3.63 13.40 2.98
C ASN A 38 3.84 13.05 4.45
N TYR A 39 2.79 13.15 5.27
CA TYR A 39 2.87 12.93 6.70
C TYR A 39 2.26 11.60 7.11
N ILE A 40 2.78 11.06 8.20
CA ILE A 40 2.13 10.06 9.05
C ILE A 40 2.21 10.52 10.50
N TRP A 41 1.13 10.35 11.24
CA TRP A 41 1.05 10.75 12.64
C TRP A 41 0.99 9.53 13.56
N ILE A 42 1.98 9.37 14.42
CA ILE A 42 1.94 8.41 15.52
C ILE A 42 1.15 9.07 16.65
N VAL A 43 -0.09 8.63 16.83
CA VAL A 43 -1.04 9.23 17.78
C VAL A 43 -1.05 8.46 19.10
N SER A 44 -1.12 9.17 20.20
CA SER A 44 -1.14 8.64 21.58
C SER A 44 -2.54 8.60 22.18
N ASN A 45 -3.53 9.21 21.53
CA ASN A 45 -4.90 9.28 22.02
C ASN A 45 -5.89 9.61 20.91
N ARG A 46 -7.19 9.43 21.21
CA ARG A 46 -8.30 9.68 20.27
C ARG A 46 -8.40 11.13 19.79
N GLN A 47 -8.00 12.09 20.62
CA GLN A 47 -8.05 13.51 20.21
C GLN A 47 -7.04 13.80 19.10
N GLN A 48 -5.80 13.30 19.22
CA GLN A 48 -4.79 13.41 18.17
C GLN A 48 -5.25 12.70 16.87
N LYS A 49 -5.87 11.53 17.01
CA LYS A 49 -6.47 10.80 15.85
C LYS A 49 -7.54 11.64 15.16
N GLN A 50 -8.45 12.26 15.88
CA GLN A 50 -9.48 13.15 15.30
C GLN A 50 -8.87 14.36 14.57
N ILE A 51 -7.79 14.92 15.11
CA ILE A 51 -7.08 16.02 14.44
C ILE A 51 -6.39 15.51 13.17
N ALA A 52 -5.75 14.34 13.20
CA ALA A 52 -5.13 13.72 12.03
C ALA A 52 -6.17 13.49 10.91
N ASP A 53 -7.33 12.95 11.25
CA ASP A 53 -8.45 12.75 10.31
C ASP A 53 -8.92 14.07 9.69
N ALA A 54 -9.13 15.09 10.51
CA ALA A 54 -9.58 16.41 10.06
C ALA A 54 -8.56 17.08 9.11
N LEU A 55 -7.28 16.76 9.26
CA LEU A 55 -6.18 17.24 8.40
C LEU A 55 -5.91 16.33 7.20
N GLY A 56 -6.59 15.18 7.07
CA GLY A 56 -6.34 14.20 6.02
C GLY A 56 -4.96 13.54 6.11
N ILE A 57 -4.47 13.32 7.33
CA ILE A 57 -3.16 12.72 7.59
C ILE A 57 -3.33 11.28 8.03
N ALA A 58 -2.55 10.38 7.42
CA ALA A 58 -2.45 9.00 7.86
C ALA A 58 -2.05 8.92 9.34
N SER A 59 -2.69 8.04 10.10
CA SER A 59 -2.37 7.88 11.53
C SER A 59 -2.24 6.42 11.93
N VAL A 60 -1.33 6.18 12.86
CA VAL A 60 -1.10 4.88 13.51
C VAL A 60 -1.01 5.10 15.02
N GLY A 61 -1.46 4.14 15.79
CA GLY A 61 -1.41 4.21 17.25
C GLY A 61 -1.80 2.89 17.88
N GLU A 62 -1.76 2.81 19.20
CA GLU A 62 -2.25 1.66 19.94
C GLU A 62 -3.79 1.57 19.84
N PRO A 63 -4.42 0.39 20.07
CA PRO A 63 -5.84 0.15 19.79
C PRO A 63 -6.80 1.13 20.47
N GLN A 64 -6.44 1.66 21.65
CA GLN A 64 -7.26 2.63 22.38
C GLN A 64 -7.38 3.99 21.66
N CYS A 65 -6.47 4.29 20.73
CA CYS A 65 -6.50 5.51 19.92
C CYS A 65 -7.61 5.48 18.87
N GLY A 66 -8.06 4.27 18.48
CA GLY A 66 -9.11 4.06 17.48
C GLY A 66 -8.65 4.33 16.05
N THR A 67 -7.36 4.19 15.77
CA THR A 67 -6.79 4.24 14.42
C THR A 67 -7.19 3.00 13.63
N ARG A 68 -7.33 3.12 12.32
CA ARG A 68 -7.54 1.98 11.43
C ARG A 68 -6.33 1.04 11.45
N TYR A 69 -5.14 1.61 11.43
CA TYR A 69 -3.89 0.88 11.54
C TYR A 69 -3.39 0.98 12.98
N ALA A 70 -3.50 -0.12 13.71
CA ALA A 70 -3.14 -0.19 15.12
C ALA A 70 -2.00 -1.19 15.33
N VAL A 71 -1.16 -0.89 16.31
CA VAL A 71 -0.09 -1.77 16.78
C VAL A 71 -0.26 -2.02 18.27
N GLU A 72 0.10 -3.19 18.77
CA GLU A 72 -0.03 -3.51 20.18
C GLU A 72 0.86 -2.62 21.04
N SER A 73 2.02 -2.26 20.54
CA SER A 73 2.95 -1.33 21.17
C SER A 73 3.61 -0.42 20.14
N LEU A 74 3.75 0.87 20.46
CA LEU A 74 4.52 1.81 19.63
C LEU A 74 5.99 1.41 19.48
N ALA A 75 6.48 0.54 20.36
CA ALA A 75 7.82 -0.03 20.28
C ALA A 75 8.01 -1.00 19.10
N GLU A 76 6.93 -1.52 18.52
CA GLU A 76 6.95 -2.42 17.37
C GLU A 76 6.92 -1.70 16.02
N LEU A 77 6.75 -0.38 16.05
CA LEU A 77 6.71 0.42 14.82
C LEU A 77 8.08 0.47 14.13
N ASP A 78 8.11 0.10 12.89
CA ASP A 78 9.23 0.34 11.99
C ASP A 78 8.87 1.33 10.87
N ILE A 79 9.88 1.79 10.15
CA ILE A 79 9.71 2.79 9.09
C ILE A 79 8.99 2.22 7.89
N GLU A 80 9.20 0.95 7.56
CA GLU A 80 8.56 0.29 6.44
C GLU A 80 7.05 0.19 6.68
N TYR A 81 6.64 -0.22 7.88
CA TYR A 81 5.23 -0.24 8.27
C TYR A 81 4.59 1.16 8.22
N LEU A 82 5.26 2.18 8.75
CA LEU A 82 4.77 3.56 8.70
C LEU A 82 4.61 4.07 7.27
N GLU A 83 5.57 3.78 6.40
CA GLU A 83 5.50 4.17 4.98
C GLU A 83 4.37 3.42 4.26
N ARG A 84 4.17 2.12 4.56
CA ARG A 84 3.09 1.31 4.01
C ARG A 84 1.72 1.85 4.43
N VAL A 85 1.53 2.16 5.72
CA VAL A 85 0.31 2.82 6.23
C VAL A 85 0.06 4.15 5.53
N ARG A 86 1.08 5.00 5.41
CA ARG A 86 0.97 6.29 4.73
C ARG A 86 0.58 6.12 3.26
N ARG A 87 1.21 5.21 2.53
CA ARG A 87 0.91 4.96 1.11
C ARG A 87 -0.52 4.46 0.95
N ARG A 88 -0.93 3.44 1.71
CA ARG A 88 -2.30 2.88 1.63
C ARG A 88 -3.38 3.89 1.99
N TYR A 89 -3.16 4.70 3.03
CA TYR A 89 -4.08 5.79 3.39
C TYR A 89 -4.27 6.81 2.26
N ASN A 90 -3.21 7.08 1.51
CA ASN A 90 -3.23 8.02 0.39
C ASN A 90 -3.49 7.34 -0.97
N HIS A 91 -3.92 6.09 -1.00
CA HIS A 91 -4.17 5.29 -2.21
C HIS A 91 -2.95 5.18 -3.14
N ILE A 92 -1.75 5.21 -2.58
CA ILE A 92 -0.48 4.98 -3.28
C ILE A 92 -0.15 3.50 -3.13
N PRO A 93 -0.07 2.72 -4.22
CA PRO A 93 0.18 1.30 -4.15
C PRO A 93 1.55 0.99 -3.52
N TRP A 94 1.61 -0.07 -2.74
CA TRP A 94 2.84 -0.55 -2.13
C TRP A 94 3.61 -1.43 -3.11
N ASP A 95 4.93 -1.22 -3.19
CA ASP A 95 5.82 -2.05 -4.00
C ASP A 95 6.15 -3.32 -3.19
N ILE A 96 5.78 -4.48 -3.74
CA ILE A 96 5.95 -5.79 -3.09
C ILE A 96 7.35 -6.33 -3.32
N GLY A 97 7.86 -6.14 -4.54
CA GLY A 97 9.19 -6.60 -4.88
C GLY A 97 9.57 -6.32 -6.32
N GLU A 98 10.85 -6.50 -6.59
CA GLU A 98 11.44 -6.31 -7.90
C GLU A 98 12.30 -7.52 -8.30
N THR A 99 12.34 -7.78 -9.59
CA THR A 99 13.30 -8.65 -10.24
C THR A 99 14.05 -7.86 -11.31
N ASP A 100 15.00 -8.48 -12.00
CA ASP A 100 15.69 -7.82 -13.12
C ASP A 100 14.73 -7.34 -14.20
N ARG A 101 13.60 -8.03 -14.39
CA ARG A 101 12.64 -7.79 -15.48
C ARG A 101 11.32 -7.19 -15.02
N CYS A 102 10.94 -7.35 -13.77
CA CYS A 102 9.59 -7.05 -13.29
C CYS A 102 9.61 -6.19 -12.03
N LEU A 103 8.62 -5.30 -11.94
CA LEU A 103 8.17 -4.67 -10.70
C LEU A 103 6.82 -5.30 -10.32
N ILE A 104 6.69 -5.73 -9.06
CA ILE A 104 5.45 -6.27 -8.50
C ILE A 104 4.94 -5.28 -7.45
N ARG A 105 3.72 -4.83 -7.59
CA ARG A 105 3.11 -3.90 -6.64
C ARG A 105 1.61 -4.11 -6.48
N GLU A 106 1.06 -3.54 -5.43
CA GLU A 106 -0.39 -3.47 -5.23
C GLU A 106 -1.09 -2.78 -6.42
N LEU A 107 -2.32 -3.19 -6.68
CA LEU A 107 -3.21 -2.51 -7.63
C LEU A 107 -3.68 -1.18 -7.04
N SER A 108 -3.78 -0.17 -7.88
CA SER A 108 -4.51 1.07 -7.63
C SER A 108 -5.67 1.22 -8.62
N LEU A 109 -6.68 2.02 -8.28
CA LEU A 109 -7.82 2.21 -9.19
C LEU A 109 -7.43 2.86 -10.53
N SER A 110 -6.32 3.58 -10.58
CA SER A 110 -5.78 4.14 -11.82
C SER A 110 -5.22 3.09 -12.78
N ASP A 111 -5.02 1.86 -12.31
CA ASP A 111 -4.52 0.75 -13.14
C ASP A 111 -5.65 0.03 -13.91
N LEU A 112 -6.92 0.29 -13.59
CA LEU A 112 -8.05 -0.39 -14.22
C LEU A 112 -8.01 -0.37 -15.76
N PRO A 113 -7.74 0.76 -16.44
CA PRO A 113 -7.64 0.74 -17.90
C PRO A 113 -6.58 -0.25 -18.42
N ALA A 114 -5.40 -0.26 -17.81
CA ALA A 114 -4.34 -1.20 -18.19
C ALA A 114 -4.69 -2.65 -17.87
N LEU A 115 -5.49 -2.87 -16.80
CA LEU A 115 -5.98 -4.20 -16.45
C LEU A 115 -6.95 -4.72 -17.51
N TYR A 116 -7.88 -3.89 -18.00
CA TYR A 116 -8.76 -4.24 -19.12
C TYR A 116 -7.96 -4.53 -20.41
N GLU A 117 -7.00 -3.68 -20.75
CA GLU A 117 -6.09 -3.93 -21.90
C GLU A 117 -5.36 -5.27 -21.79
N LEU A 118 -4.98 -5.68 -20.58
CA LEU A 118 -4.35 -6.98 -20.35
C LEU A 118 -5.32 -8.13 -20.57
N TYR A 119 -6.55 -8.04 -20.04
CA TYR A 119 -7.56 -9.10 -20.13
C TYR A 119 -8.18 -9.23 -21.53
N ASP A 120 -8.19 -8.15 -22.32
CA ASP A 120 -8.68 -8.17 -23.71
C ASP A 120 -7.72 -8.87 -24.69
N LYS A 121 -6.51 -9.22 -24.25
CA LYS A 121 -5.55 -9.94 -25.10
C LYS A 121 -6.05 -11.35 -25.43
N PRO A 122 -5.91 -11.80 -26.70
CA PRO A 122 -6.34 -13.13 -27.10
C PRO A 122 -5.68 -14.23 -26.28
N GLY A 123 -6.48 -15.14 -25.74
CA GLY A 123 -6.02 -16.25 -24.91
C GLY A 123 -5.86 -15.93 -23.42
N MET A 124 -6.03 -14.66 -23.01
CA MET A 124 -5.84 -14.26 -21.62
C MET A 124 -6.93 -14.83 -20.70
N THR A 125 -8.15 -14.89 -21.19
CA THR A 125 -9.31 -15.40 -20.45
C THR A 125 -9.63 -16.88 -20.73
N ASP A 126 -8.71 -17.61 -21.38
CA ASP A 126 -8.91 -19.06 -21.61
C ASP A 126 -8.84 -19.88 -20.31
N PHE A 127 -8.13 -19.36 -19.28
CA PHE A 127 -7.88 -20.06 -18.01
C PHE A 127 -8.25 -19.24 -16.78
N VAL A 128 -8.68 -18.00 -16.96
CA VAL A 128 -9.12 -17.11 -15.89
C VAL A 128 -10.43 -16.45 -16.25
N GLU A 129 -11.25 -16.13 -15.27
CA GLU A 129 -12.51 -15.44 -15.52
C GLU A 129 -12.28 -14.02 -16.04
N PRO A 130 -13.13 -13.55 -16.99
CA PRO A 130 -13.05 -12.17 -17.46
C PRO A 130 -13.40 -11.19 -16.34
N LEU A 131 -12.96 -9.94 -16.49
CA LEU A 131 -13.36 -8.87 -15.59
C LEU A 131 -14.86 -8.58 -15.73
N TYR A 132 -15.44 -8.03 -14.66
CA TYR A 132 -16.81 -7.49 -14.71
C TYR A 132 -16.89 -6.29 -15.67
N ASP A 133 -18.09 -5.74 -15.87
CA ASP A 133 -18.20 -4.41 -16.47
C ASP A 133 -17.47 -3.35 -15.62
N TYR A 134 -17.11 -2.23 -16.25
CA TYR A 134 -16.20 -1.25 -15.62
C TYR A 134 -16.71 -0.71 -14.28
N GLU A 135 -18.01 -0.46 -14.13
CA GLU A 135 -18.59 0.09 -12.90
C GLU A 135 -18.56 -0.96 -11.79
N THR A 136 -18.93 -2.18 -12.10
CA THR A 136 -18.88 -3.31 -11.16
C THR A 136 -17.44 -3.63 -10.77
N GLU A 137 -16.53 -3.66 -11.74
CA GLU A 137 -15.10 -3.90 -11.47
C GLU A 137 -14.50 -2.81 -10.61
N LEU A 138 -14.83 -1.55 -10.84
CA LEU A 138 -14.38 -0.43 -10.02
C LEU A 138 -14.75 -0.60 -8.54
N GLU A 139 -16.01 -0.96 -8.26
CA GLU A 139 -16.47 -1.20 -6.88
C GLU A 139 -15.83 -2.46 -6.28
N TYR A 140 -15.68 -3.52 -7.06
CA TYR A 140 -14.97 -4.73 -6.64
C TYR A 140 -13.52 -4.42 -6.26
N GLN A 141 -12.79 -3.68 -7.08
CA GLN A 141 -11.39 -3.35 -6.83
C GLN A 141 -11.22 -2.37 -5.65
N LYS A 142 -12.15 -1.46 -5.42
CA LYS A 142 -12.16 -0.65 -4.19
C LYS A 142 -12.23 -1.53 -2.94
N ALA A 143 -13.20 -2.45 -2.91
CA ALA A 143 -13.36 -3.37 -1.80
C ALA A 143 -12.15 -4.30 -1.65
N TYR A 144 -11.58 -4.76 -2.76
CA TYR A 144 -10.39 -5.60 -2.79
C TYR A 144 -9.18 -4.89 -2.17
N ILE A 145 -8.86 -3.67 -2.60
CA ILE A 145 -7.77 -2.86 -2.06
C ILE A 145 -7.94 -2.67 -0.55
N GLU A 146 -9.17 -2.35 -0.14
CA GLU A 146 -9.45 -2.08 1.28
C GLU A 146 -9.32 -3.33 2.16
N ASN A 147 -9.83 -4.46 1.70
CA ASN A 147 -9.87 -5.67 2.50
C ASN A 147 -8.58 -6.49 2.34
N MET A 148 -8.14 -6.76 1.11
CA MET A 148 -6.99 -7.62 0.90
C MET A 148 -5.69 -6.91 1.28
N TYR A 149 -5.39 -5.77 0.68
CA TYR A 149 -4.15 -5.06 1.00
C TYR A 149 -4.25 -4.31 2.32
N GLY A 150 -5.41 -3.68 2.60
CA GLY A 150 -5.57 -2.85 3.79
C GLY A 150 -5.73 -3.61 5.09
N PHE A 151 -6.24 -4.84 5.07
CA PHE A 151 -6.51 -5.64 6.27
C PHE A 151 -5.66 -6.92 6.31
N TYR A 152 -5.70 -7.74 5.25
CA TYR A 152 -4.95 -9.01 5.22
C TYR A 152 -3.49 -8.83 4.83
N GLU A 153 -3.12 -7.69 4.25
CA GLU A 153 -1.76 -7.35 3.81
C GLU A 153 -1.20 -8.26 2.69
N TYR A 154 -2.03 -9.04 2.01
CA TYR A 154 -1.66 -9.85 0.85
C TYR A 154 -2.78 -9.81 -0.21
N GLY A 155 -2.55 -10.44 -1.36
CA GLY A 155 -3.53 -10.58 -2.44
C GLY A 155 -2.85 -10.77 -3.79
N MET A 156 -3.63 -10.57 -4.86
CA MET A 156 -3.13 -10.59 -6.24
C MET A 156 -2.56 -9.21 -6.58
N TRP A 157 -1.27 -9.14 -6.81
CA TRP A 157 -0.54 -7.94 -7.18
C TRP A 157 -0.40 -7.80 -8.68
N LEU A 158 -0.14 -6.59 -9.17
CA LEU A 158 0.16 -6.30 -10.56
C LEU A 158 1.65 -6.49 -10.84
N VAL A 159 1.94 -7.07 -12.01
CA VAL A 159 3.30 -7.28 -12.50
C VAL A 159 3.55 -6.37 -13.69
N PHE A 160 4.51 -5.49 -13.56
CA PHE A 160 4.92 -4.53 -14.59
C PHE A 160 6.27 -4.91 -15.17
N SER A 161 6.43 -4.75 -16.49
CA SER A 161 7.74 -4.84 -17.13
C SER A 161 8.59 -3.63 -16.74
N ARG A 162 9.79 -3.84 -16.21
CA ARG A 162 10.73 -2.75 -15.90
C ARG A 162 11.28 -2.08 -17.15
N GLU A 163 11.36 -2.78 -18.25
CA GLU A 163 11.83 -2.25 -19.53
C GLU A 163 10.82 -1.26 -20.14
N THR A 164 9.54 -1.65 -20.14
CA THR A 164 8.50 -0.90 -20.86
C THR A 164 7.58 -0.09 -19.94
N GLY A 165 7.58 -0.36 -18.65
CA GLY A 165 6.63 0.19 -17.66
C GLY A 165 5.19 -0.32 -17.84
N LYS A 166 4.93 -1.26 -18.75
CA LYS A 166 3.59 -1.77 -19.03
C LYS A 166 3.19 -2.86 -18.04
N LEU A 167 1.90 -2.91 -17.74
CA LEU A 167 1.29 -4.04 -17.03
C LEU A 167 1.39 -5.29 -17.93
N ILE A 168 1.99 -6.35 -17.40
CA ILE A 168 2.22 -7.60 -18.12
C ILE A 168 1.59 -8.82 -17.44
N GLY A 169 1.02 -8.66 -16.25
CA GLY A 169 0.41 -9.79 -15.57
C GLY A 169 -0.04 -9.46 -14.16
N ARG A 170 -0.50 -10.51 -13.48
CA ARG A 170 -0.81 -10.51 -12.05
C ARG A 170 -0.14 -11.72 -11.41
N ALA A 171 0.28 -11.58 -10.17
CA ALA A 171 0.80 -12.69 -9.37
C ALA A 171 0.54 -12.43 -7.89
N GLY A 172 0.28 -13.46 -7.10
CA GLY A 172 0.06 -13.28 -5.68
C GLY A 172 -0.59 -14.48 -5.02
N LEU A 173 -1.18 -14.24 -3.86
CA LEU A 173 -1.86 -15.24 -3.06
C LEU A 173 -3.36 -14.94 -3.01
N GLU A 174 -4.17 -15.94 -3.23
CA GLU A 174 -5.62 -15.89 -3.06
C GLU A 174 -6.07 -17.20 -2.39
N HIS A 175 -6.75 -17.09 -1.23
CA HIS A 175 -7.21 -18.24 -0.45
C HIS A 175 -6.13 -19.33 -0.21
N ASP A 176 -4.92 -18.90 0.19
CA ASP A 176 -3.75 -19.76 0.41
C ASP A 176 -3.18 -20.44 -0.86
N GLU A 177 -3.67 -20.08 -2.04
CA GLU A 177 -3.17 -20.58 -3.32
C GLU A 177 -2.33 -19.50 -4.02
N LEU A 178 -1.21 -19.93 -4.59
CA LEU A 178 -0.39 -19.07 -5.45
C LEU A 178 -1.03 -18.99 -6.83
N GLY A 179 -1.49 -17.80 -7.20
CA GLY A 179 -2.01 -17.50 -8.53
C GLY A 179 -1.04 -16.65 -9.34
N TYR A 180 -1.00 -16.86 -10.65
CA TYR A 180 -0.33 -15.95 -11.57
C TYR A 180 -0.93 -16.03 -12.96
N MET A 181 -0.86 -14.93 -13.69
CA MET A 181 -1.16 -14.84 -15.11
C MET A 181 -0.22 -13.83 -15.76
N ILE A 182 0.22 -14.12 -16.96
CA ILE A 182 1.14 -13.29 -17.73
C ILE A 182 0.60 -13.11 -19.14
N ALA A 183 0.79 -11.93 -19.71
CA ALA A 183 0.41 -11.61 -21.08
C ALA A 183 0.87 -12.67 -22.09
N PRO A 184 -0.01 -13.14 -23.01
CA PRO A 184 0.28 -14.27 -23.89
C PRO A 184 1.55 -14.11 -24.73
N GLU A 185 1.86 -12.89 -25.15
CA GLU A 185 3.06 -12.59 -25.92
C GLU A 185 4.39 -12.82 -25.15
N LEU A 186 4.30 -12.99 -23.83
CA LEU A 186 5.46 -13.27 -22.95
C LEU A 186 5.55 -14.73 -22.52
N TRP A 187 4.63 -15.59 -22.96
CA TRP A 187 4.69 -17.01 -22.64
C TRP A 187 5.94 -17.68 -23.23
N ASN A 188 6.45 -18.68 -22.54
CA ASN A 188 7.63 -19.46 -22.93
C ASN A 188 8.94 -18.64 -23.07
N GLN A 189 9.02 -17.47 -22.42
CA GLN A 189 10.23 -16.65 -22.45
C GLN A 189 11.08 -16.77 -21.15
N GLY A 190 10.76 -17.71 -20.30
CA GLY A 190 11.50 -18.03 -19.07
C GLY A 190 11.06 -17.21 -17.89
#